data_e840ad502f8e2ccf1d0102725f94fe88
#
_entry.id   e840ad502f8e2ccf1d0102725f94fe88
#
_cell.length_a   1.000
_cell.length_b   1.000
_cell.length_c   1.000
_cell.angle_alpha   90.00
_cell.angle_beta   90.00
_cell.angle_gamma   90.00
#
_symmetry.space_group_name_H-M   'P 1'
#
loop_
_entity.id
_entity.type
_entity.pdbx_description
1 polymer ?
#
loop_
_entity_poly.entity_id
_entity_poly.type
_entity_poly.pdbx_seq_one_letter_code
_entity_poly.pdbx_strand_id
1 'polypeptide(L)'
;MSEKLIVNWNQYNETVEKLAIQIEESGYKPTILIGIMRGAAPMIDVLSRVFKLKCAYLAVESYSGKGVEDEQGDIVFSREMSSIAPNMGGRILLCDDLSDTGITFNKSIDWLRAYDPIKGKIEDIKTATLWKKQKSSFEPDFCAVKLEDNPWIVQPFEIYEEIRIEEIKKKHQK
;
A
#
# COMPACT_ATOMS: atom_id res chain seq x y z
N MET A 1 -6.51 25.59 -2.63
CA MET A 1 -7.09 24.21 -2.72
C MET A 1 -5.99 23.35 -3.31
N SER A 2 -5.64 22.25 -2.65
CA SER A 2 -4.65 21.31 -3.20
C SER A 2 -5.21 20.74 -4.50
N GLU A 3 -4.39 20.66 -5.53
CA GLU A 3 -4.75 20.02 -6.79
C GLU A 3 -5.15 18.56 -6.54
N LYS A 4 -6.20 18.08 -7.24
CA LYS A 4 -6.67 16.69 -7.12
C LYS A 4 -6.24 15.91 -8.34
N LEU A 5 -5.58 14.77 -8.13
CA LEU A 5 -5.33 13.78 -9.16
C LEU A 5 -6.41 12.69 -9.04
N ILE A 6 -7.37 12.72 -9.97
CA ILE A 6 -8.46 11.74 -10.00
C ILE A 6 -8.03 10.55 -10.84
N VAL A 7 -8.06 9.36 -10.27
CA VAL A 7 -7.65 8.11 -10.91
C VAL A 7 -8.88 7.22 -11.09
N ASN A 8 -9.17 6.78 -12.30
CA ASN A 8 -10.20 5.77 -12.57
C ASN A 8 -9.62 4.34 -12.54
N TRP A 9 -10.50 3.32 -12.60
CA TRP A 9 -10.06 1.92 -12.54
C TRP A 9 -9.12 1.50 -13.68
N ASN A 10 -9.27 2.03 -14.88
CA ASN A 10 -8.38 1.72 -16.00
C ASN A 10 -6.97 2.27 -15.73
N GLN A 11 -6.89 3.54 -15.33
CA GLN A 11 -5.63 4.17 -14.96
C GLN A 11 -4.96 3.49 -13.77
N TYR A 12 -5.76 3.07 -12.77
CA TYR A 12 -5.27 2.32 -11.63
C TYR A 12 -4.62 1.01 -12.06
N ASN A 13 -5.33 0.21 -12.88
CA ASN A 13 -4.84 -1.06 -13.38
C ASN A 13 -3.56 -0.91 -14.22
N GLU A 14 -3.52 0.06 -15.14
CA GLU A 14 -2.32 0.38 -15.92
C GLU A 14 -1.13 0.74 -15.03
N THR A 15 -1.39 1.44 -13.90
CA THR A 15 -0.34 1.80 -12.94
C THR A 15 0.19 0.58 -12.21
N VAL A 16 -0.69 -0.36 -11.82
CA VAL A 16 -0.28 -1.65 -11.22
C VAL A 16 0.52 -2.48 -12.22
N GLU A 17 0.12 -2.52 -13.48
CA GLU A 17 0.85 -3.24 -14.55
C GLU A 17 2.25 -2.67 -14.76
N LYS A 18 2.40 -1.34 -14.80
CA LYS A 18 3.71 -0.67 -14.89
C LYS A 18 4.60 -1.04 -13.71
N LEU A 19 4.06 -1.07 -12.50
CA LEU A 19 4.78 -1.49 -11.31
C LEU A 19 5.25 -2.95 -11.43
N ALA A 20 4.38 -3.86 -11.89
CA ALA A 20 4.71 -5.26 -12.10
C ALA A 20 5.86 -5.43 -13.10
N ILE A 21 5.86 -4.68 -14.19
CA ILE A 21 6.93 -4.67 -15.19
C ILE A 21 8.26 -4.22 -14.55
N GLN A 22 8.26 -3.12 -13.81
CA GLN A 22 9.46 -2.63 -13.12
C GLN A 22 10.06 -3.68 -12.17
N ILE A 23 9.21 -4.37 -11.41
CA ILE A 23 9.65 -5.43 -10.49
C ILE A 23 10.29 -6.59 -11.27
N GLU A 24 9.65 -7.06 -12.34
CA GLU A 24 10.17 -8.16 -13.16
C GLU A 24 11.48 -7.80 -13.86
N GLU A 25 11.56 -6.62 -14.46
CA GLU A 25 12.76 -6.13 -15.16
C GLU A 25 13.95 -5.91 -14.22
N SER A 26 13.70 -5.62 -12.94
CA SER A 26 14.75 -5.48 -11.92
C SER A 26 15.46 -6.80 -11.60
N GLY A 27 14.88 -7.94 -11.98
CA GLY A 27 15.34 -9.26 -11.61
C GLY A 27 15.05 -9.64 -10.14
N TYR A 28 14.40 -8.80 -9.36
CA TYR A 28 14.01 -9.14 -8.00
C TYR A 28 12.92 -10.22 -8.02
N LYS A 29 13.16 -11.29 -7.28
CA LYS A 29 12.21 -12.42 -7.19
C LYS A 29 11.68 -12.53 -5.77
N PRO A 30 10.60 -11.82 -5.42
CA PRO A 30 9.98 -11.94 -4.11
C PRO A 30 9.46 -13.35 -3.88
N THR A 31 9.43 -13.77 -2.63
CA THR A 31 8.85 -15.06 -2.21
C THR A 31 7.46 -14.87 -1.61
N ILE A 32 7.15 -13.67 -1.18
CA ILE A 32 5.85 -13.28 -0.62
C ILE A 32 5.59 -11.79 -0.88
N LEU A 33 4.32 -11.45 -1.07
CA LEU A 33 3.84 -10.07 -1.09
C LEU A 33 3.21 -9.73 0.26
N ILE A 34 3.52 -8.57 0.82
CA ILE A 34 2.86 -8.07 2.03
C ILE A 34 2.22 -6.72 1.70
N GLY A 35 0.90 -6.66 1.79
CA GLY A 35 0.14 -5.43 1.53
C GLY A 35 -0.19 -4.70 2.81
N ILE A 36 0.07 -3.39 2.83
CA ILE A 36 -0.38 -2.49 3.88
C ILE A 36 -1.85 -2.17 3.63
N MET A 37 -2.69 -2.58 4.56
CA MET A 37 -4.13 -2.46 4.42
C MET A 37 -4.63 -1.12 4.97
N ARG A 38 -5.62 -0.52 4.34
CA ARG A 38 -6.50 -1.01 3.26
C ARG A 38 -6.02 -0.65 1.86
N GLY A 39 -5.21 0.44 1.71
CA GLY A 39 -4.85 1.01 0.42
C GLY A 39 -4.24 0.02 -0.56
N ALA A 40 -3.34 -0.84 -0.10
CA ALA A 40 -2.69 -1.83 -0.96
C ALA A 40 -3.60 -2.98 -1.43
N ALA A 41 -4.82 -3.13 -0.91
CA ALA A 41 -5.65 -4.31 -1.18
C ALA A 41 -5.86 -4.61 -2.67
N PRO A 42 -6.29 -3.65 -3.52
CA PRO A 42 -6.53 -3.97 -4.93
C PRO A 42 -5.24 -4.28 -5.69
N MET A 43 -4.14 -3.58 -5.41
CA MET A 43 -2.88 -3.84 -6.09
C MET A 43 -2.28 -5.20 -5.68
N ILE A 44 -2.41 -5.61 -4.43
CA ILE A 44 -1.93 -6.91 -3.95
C ILE A 44 -2.69 -8.05 -4.62
N ASP A 45 -4.01 -7.94 -4.79
CA ASP A 45 -4.78 -8.95 -5.52
C ASP A 45 -4.23 -9.13 -6.94
N VAL A 46 -4.01 -8.05 -7.68
CA VAL A 46 -3.46 -8.09 -9.04
C VAL A 46 -2.04 -8.67 -9.05
N LEU A 47 -1.11 -8.11 -8.24
CA LEU A 47 0.28 -8.53 -8.21
C LEU A 47 0.43 -10.00 -7.79
N SER A 48 -0.39 -10.48 -6.84
CA SER A 48 -0.35 -11.88 -6.40
C SER A 48 -0.70 -12.85 -7.50
N ARG A 49 -1.64 -12.48 -8.38
CA ARG A 49 -2.04 -13.27 -9.55
C ARG A 49 -0.97 -13.23 -10.65
N VAL A 50 -0.42 -12.05 -10.93
CA VAL A 50 0.63 -11.85 -11.95
C VAL A 50 1.88 -12.65 -11.59
N PHE A 51 2.37 -12.53 -10.38
CA PHE A 51 3.59 -13.21 -9.92
C PHE A 51 3.33 -14.63 -9.39
N LYS A 52 2.06 -15.07 -9.27
CA LYS A 52 1.65 -16.38 -8.71
C LYS A 52 2.21 -16.61 -7.30
N LEU A 53 2.22 -15.55 -6.48
CA LEU A 53 2.73 -15.55 -5.13
C LEU A 53 1.60 -15.55 -4.10
N LYS A 54 1.89 -16.11 -2.93
CA LYS A 54 1.07 -15.92 -1.73
C LYS A 54 1.24 -14.48 -1.23
N CYS A 55 0.21 -14.01 -0.55
CA CYS A 55 0.23 -12.69 0.08
C CYS A 55 -0.14 -12.76 1.56
N ALA A 56 0.34 -11.77 2.28
CA ALA A 56 -0.04 -11.46 3.64
C ALA A 56 -0.53 -10.01 3.71
N TYR A 57 -1.31 -9.72 4.74
CA TYR A 57 -1.90 -8.42 4.94
C TYR A 57 -1.55 -7.87 6.32
N LEU A 58 -0.96 -6.69 6.33
CA LEU A 58 -0.61 -5.94 7.53
C LEU A 58 -1.59 -4.78 7.68
N ALA A 59 -2.47 -4.84 8.66
CA ALA A 59 -3.36 -3.71 8.92
C ALA A 59 -2.59 -2.61 9.66
N VAL A 60 -2.67 -1.42 9.10
CA VAL A 60 -2.02 -0.21 9.62
C VAL A 60 -3.03 0.92 9.63
N GLU A 61 -3.14 1.62 10.72
CA GLU A 61 -4.00 2.79 10.85
C GLU A 61 -3.18 3.99 11.36
N SER A 62 -3.28 5.10 10.63
CA SER A 62 -2.72 6.36 11.12
C SER A 62 -3.80 7.16 11.81
N TYR A 63 -3.66 7.39 13.10
CA TYR A 63 -4.55 8.28 13.84
C TYR A 63 -4.19 9.73 13.49
N SER A 64 -5.01 10.36 12.64
CA SER A 64 -5.06 11.82 12.60
C SER A 64 -5.96 12.27 13.75
N GLY A 65 -5.38 12.54 14.92
CA GLY A 65 -6.13 13.04 16.08
C GLY A 65 -6.90 14.31 15.72
N LYS A 66 -8.21 14.29 15.87
CA LYS A 66 -9.03 15.50 15.97
C LYS A 66 -8.93 16.03 17.40
N GLY A 67 -7.74 16.44 17.80
CA GLY A 67 -7.47 17.02 19.13
C GLY A 67 -6.32 18.00 19.04
N VAL A 68 -6.52 19.14 19.69
CA VAL A 68 -5.53 20.22 19.83
C VAL A 68 -4.24 19.63 20.40
N GLU A 69 -3.10 19.88 19.72
CA GLU A 69 -1.73 19.56 20.17
C GLU A 69 -1.25 18.11 19.95
N ASP A 70 -1.48 17.50 18.79
CA ASP A 70 -0.82 16.23 18.49
C ASP A 70 0.27 16.38 17.44
N GLU A 71 1.50 16.25 17.91
CA GLU A 71 2.66 15.87 17.13
C GLU A 71 2.36 14.57 16.37
N GLN A 72 2.59 14.57 15.03
CA GLN A 72 2.62 13.45 14.11
C GLN A 72 1.83 12.20 14.54
N GLY A 73 0.63 12.00 13.98
CA GLY A 73 -0.28 10.92 14.34
C GLY A 73 0.40 9.56 14.52
N ASP A 74 0.14 8.92 15.65
CA ASP A 74 0.66 7.59 15.94
C ASP A 74 0.14 6.59 14.92
N ILE A 75 1.07 5.81 14.35
CA ILE A 75 0.71 4.69 13.47
C ILE A 75 0.53 3.47 14.35
N VAL A 76 -0.68 2.91 14.29
CA VAL A 76 -1.03 1.68 14.99
C VAL A 76 -1.00 0.51 14.03
N PHE A 77 -0.32 -0.56 14.44
CA PHE A 77 -0.23 -1.82 13.71
C PHE A 77 -1.14 -2.87 14.33
N SER A 78 -1.68 -3.75 13.47
CA SER A 78 -2.29 -4.98 13.97
C SER A 78 -1.25 -5.81 14.75
N ARG A 79 -1.73 -6.61 15.71
CA ARG A 79 -0.85 -7.50 16.48
C ARG A 79 -0.27 -8.61 15.61
N GLU A 80 -1.00 -9.04 14.59
CA GLU A 80 -0.66 -10.14 13.72
C GLU A 80 -0.97 -9.80 12.26
N MET A 81 -0.24 -10.42 11.34
CA MET A 81 -0.57 -10.40 9.91
C MET A 81 -1.55 -11.52 9.58
N SER A 82 -2.48 -11.25 8.66
CA SER A 82 -3.33 -12.29 8.08
C SER A 82 -2.65 -12.90 6.85
N SER A 83 -2.40 -14.20 6.88
CA SER A 83 -1.82 -14.94 5.75
C SER A 83 -2.16 -16.42 5.82
N ILE A 84 -2.26 -17.04 4.63
CA ILE A 84 -2.30 -18.50 4.45
C ILE A 84 -0.95 -19.04 3.97
N ALA A 85 0.07 -18.22 3.84
CA ALA A 85 1.40 -18.66 3.44
C ALA A 85 2.06 -19.46 4.57
N PRO A 86 2.56 -20.67 4.29
CA PRO A 86 3.23 -21.50 5.29
C PRO A 86 4.56 -20.87 5.75
N ASN A 87 5.17 -20.05 4.93
CA ASN A 87 6.34 -19.28 5.23
C ASN A 87 6.12 -17.82 4.78
N MET A 88 6.20 -16.89 5.73
CA MET A 88 6.06 -15.45 5.48
C MET A 88 7.41 -14.72 5.46
N GLY A 89 8.53 -15.46 5.59
CA GLY A 89 9.89 -14.91 5.48
C GLY A 89 10.43 -14.96 4.04
N GLY A 90 11.75 -14.89 3.92
CA GLY A 90 12.46 -14.87 2.62
C GLY A 90 12.55 -13.46 2.04
N ARG A 91 12.39 -13.32 0.73
CA ARG A 91 12.42 -12.01 0.04
C ARG A 91 11.02 -11.43 0.00
N ILE A 92 10.79 -10.46 0.87
CA ILE A 92 9.51 -9.78 1.03
C ILE A 92 9.40 -8.61 0.05
N LEU A 93 8.26 -8.50 -0.65
CA LEU A 93 7.86 -7.27 -1.31
C LEU A 93 6.74 -6.62 -0.50
N LEU A 94 7.09 -5.54 0.22
CA LEU A 94 6.15 -4.74 1.00
C LEU A 94 5.52 -3.68 0.12
N CYS A 95 4.20 -3.72 0.01
CA CYS A 95 3.43 -2.89 -0.92
C CYS A 95 2.50 -1.94 -0.18
N ASP A 96 2.46 -0.70 -0.62
CA ASP A 96 1.46 0.31 -0.27
C ASP A 96 1.03 1.05 -1.53
N ASP A 97 -0.20 1.54 -1.58
CA ASP A 97 -0.70 2.25 -2.74
C ASP A 97 -0.06 3.64 -2.91
N LEU A 98 0.26 4.30 -1.81
CA LEU A 98 0.77 5.67 -1.80
C LEU A 98 1.89 5.88 -0.78
N SER A 99 3.02 6.42 -1.21
CA SER A 99 4.02 6.99 -0.32
C SER A 99 3.81 8.49 -0.16
N ASP A 100 3.01 8.89 0.84
CA ASP A 100 2.68 10.30 1.10
C ASP A 100 3.81 11.03 1.84
N THR A 101 4.15 10.59 3.05
CA THR A 101 5.29 11.07 3.86
C THR A 101 6.43 10.06 3.96
N GLY A 102 6.12 8.79 3.72
CA GLY A 102 7.04 7.67 3.85
C GLY A 102 7.12 7.06 5.26
N ILE A 103 6.45 7.65 6.25
CA ILE A 103 6.50 7.17 7.64
C ILE A 103 5.94 5.75 7.75
N THR A 104 4.85 5.44 7.03
CA THR A 104 4.22 4.12 7.04
C THR A 104 5.19 3.03 6.60
N PHE A 105 5.94 3.25 5.49
CA PHE A 105 6.94 2.28 5.03
C PHE A 105 8.03 2.05 6.07
N ASN A 106 8.63 3.11 6.60
CA ASN A 106 9.69 3.00 7.59
C ASN A 106 9.23 2.18 8.81
N LYS A 107 8.09 2.57 9.40
CA LYS A 107 7.55 1.88 10.59
C LYS A 107 7.13 0.43 10.27
N SER A 108 6.59 0.16 9.06
CA SER A 108 6.22 -1.20 8.65
C SER A 108 7.42 -2.11 8.48
N ILE A 109 8.53 -1.60 7.94
CA ILE A 109 9.78 -2.36 7.83
C ILE A 109 10.31 -2.73 9.22
N ASP A 110 10.32 -1.76 10.15
CA ASP A 110 10.77 -2.02 11.52
C ASP A 110 9.87 -3.02 12.23
N TRP A 111 8.55 -2.89 12.04
CA TRP A 111 7.57 -3.82 12.57
C TRP A 111 7.80 -5.25 12.03
N LEU A 112 7.99 -5.41 10.72
CA LEU A 112 8.25 -6.71 10.10
C LEU A 112 9.52 -7.37 10.65
N ARG A 113 10.59 -6.60 10.82
CA ARG A 113 11.84 -7.09 11.39
C ARG A 113 11.72 -7.54 12.85
N ALA A 114 10.80 -6.92 13.58
CA ALA A 114 10.52 -7.25 14.99
C ALA A 114 9.46 -8.36 15.15
N TYR A 115 8.69 -8.68 14.10
CA TYR A 115 7.58 -9.61 14.17
C TYR A 115 8.04 -11.06 14.37
N ASP A 116 7.82 -11.61 15.55
CA ASP A 116 8.36 -12.89 16.01
C ASP A 116 8.14 -14.07 15.04
N PRO A 117 6.96 -14.24 14.39
CA PRO A 117 6.76 -15.38 13.50
C PRO A 117 7.71 -15.47 12.31
N ILE A 118 8.29 -14.33 11.89
CA ILE A 118 9.21 -14.24 10.75
C ILE A 118 10.58 -13.69 11.11
N LYS A 119 10.79 -13.32 12.38
CA LYS A 119 12.07 -12.83 12.87
C LYS A 119 13.19 -13.83 12.60
N GLY A 120 14.27 -13.38 12.00
CA GLY A 120 15.40 -14.23 11.59
C GLY A 120 15.15 -15.09 10.33
N LYS A 121 13.97 -14.98 9.70
CA LYS A 121 13.64 -15.67 8.43
C LYS A 121 13.58 -14.72 7.24
N ILE A 122 13.75 -13.43 7.45
CA ILE A 122 13.75 -12.41 6.42
C ILE A 122 15.11 -12.40 5.75
N GLU A 123 15.16 -12.65 4.44
CA GLU A 123 16.36 -12.53 3.62
C GLU A 123 16.55 -11.10 3.12
N ASP A 124 15.46 -10.50 2.64
CA ASP A 124 15.44 -9.14 2.12
C ASP A 124 14.02 -8.55 2.21
N ILE A 125 13.92 -7.22 2.30
CA ILE A 125 12.67 -6.48 2.19
C ILE A 125 12.87 -5.39 1.14
N LYS A 126 12.13 -5.49 0.04
CA LYS A 126 11.95 -4.41 -0.91
C LYS A 126 10.55 -3.85 -0.84
N THR A 127 10.44 -2.60 -1.26
CA THR A 127 9.20 -1.81 -1.14
C THR A 127 8.67 -1.43 -2.51
N ALA A 128 7.35 -1.42 -2.66
CA ALA A 128 6.68 -1.08 -3.90
C ALA A 128 5.46 -0.18 -3.64
N THR A 129 5.30 0.86 -4.47
CA THR A 129 4.15 1.77 -4.39
C THR A 129 3.68 2.19 -5.78
N LEU A 130 2.39 2.52 -5.89
CA LEU A 130 1.84 3.05 -7.13
C LEU A 130 2.22 4.52 -7.32
N TRP A 131 2.10 5.33 -6.27
CA TRP A 131 2.44 6.74 -6.30
C TRP A 131 3.36 7.14 -5.16
N LYS A 132 4.34 7.99 -5.48
CA LYS A 132 5.17 8.66 -4.47
C LYS A 132 5.00 10.16 -4.62
N LYS A 133 4.59 10.84 -3.55
CA LYS A 133 4.53 12.31 -3.51
C LYS A 133 5.93 12.92 -3.34
N GLN A 134 6.10 14.14 -3.84
CA GLN A 134 7.37 14.88 -3.74
C GLN A 134 7.83 15.02 -2.27
N LYS A 135 6.89 15.28 -1.35
CA LYS A 135 7.21 15.46 0.09
C LYS A 135 7.59 14.18 0.81
N SER A 136 7.41 13.00 0.19
CA SER A 136 7.79 11.74 0.82
C SER A 136 9.30 11.66 1.02
N SER A 137 9.72 11.50 2.27
CA SER A 137 11.12 11.29 2.64
C SER A 137 11.61 9.86 2.41
N PHE A 138 10.69 8.94 2.08
CA PHE A 138 11.00 7.54 1.80
C PHE A 138 11.18 7.34 0.29
N GLU A 139 12.22 6.60 -0.10
CA GLU A 139 12.42 6.19 -1.49
C GLU A 139 12.08 4.71 -1.64
N PRO A 140 10.90 4.37 -2.19
CA PRO A 140 10.55 2.98 -2.47
C PRO A 140 11.49 2.35 -3.50
N ASP A 141 11.81 1.06 -3.36
CA ASP A 141 12.61 0.33 -4.36
C ASP A 141 11.94 0.32 -5.73
N PHE A 142 10.61 0.21 -5.74
CA PHE A 142 9.78 0.26 -6.94
C PHE A 142 8.67 1.29 -6.78
N CYS A 143 8.53 2.16 -7.77
CA CYS A 143 7.51 3.21 -7.79
C CYS A 143 7.01 3.41 -9.21
N ALA A 144 5.72 3.14 -9.45
CA ALA A 144 5.15 3.26 -10.79
C ALA A 144 5.11 4.72 -11.27
N VAL A 145 4.75 5.66 -10.37
CA VAL A 145 4.62 7.09 -10.69
C VAL A 145 5.22 7.93 -9.57
N LYS A 146 6.29 8.66 -9.87
CA LYS A 146 6.82 9.70 -9.00
C LYS A 146 6.17 11.03 -9.37
N LEU A 147 5.49 11.63 -8.40
CA LEU A 147 4.84 12.93 -8.58
C LEU A 147 5.84 14.06 -8.29
N GLU A 148 5.80 15.11 -9.10
CA GLU A 148 6.64 16.31 -8.93
C GLU A 148 6.07 17.29 -7.89
N ASP A 149 4.86 16.98 -7.41
CA ASP A 149 4.10 17.77 -6.44
C ASP A 149 3.39 16.88 -5.40
N ASN A 150 2.45 17.46 -4.65
CA ASN A 150 1.76 16.78 -3.56
C ASN A 150 0.22 16.85 -3.72
N PRO A 151 -0.34 16.39 -4.85
CA PRO A 151 -1.79 16.44 -5.07
C PRO A 151 -2.52 15.51 -4.09
N TRP A 152 -3.80 15.81 -3.88
CA TRP A 152 -4.68 14.82 -3.28
C TRP A 152 -5.03 13.76 -4.33
N ILE A 153 -4.57 12.53 -4.16
CA ILE A 153 -4.88 11.43 -5.08
C ILE A 153 -6.23 10.87 -4.68
N VAL A 154 -7.19 10.92 -5.61
CA VAL A 154 -8.52 10.32 -5.44
C VAL A 154 -8.52 9.00 -6.20
N GLN A 155 -8.35 7.92 -5.48
CA GLN A 155 -8.32 6.58 -6.05
C GLN A 155 -9.74 6.06 -6.34
N PRO A 156 -9.91 5.09 -7.26
CA PRO A 156 -11.24 4.71 -7.73
C PRO A 156 -12.15 4.07 -6.67
N PHE A 157 -11.58 3.62 -5.55
CA PHE A 157 -12.34 3.06 -4.42
C PHE A 157 -12.63 4.09 -3.31
N GLU A 158 -11.96 5.26 -3.29
CA GLU A 158 -12.18 6.28 -2.24
C GLU A 158 -13.57 6.91 -2.28
N ILE A 159 -14.26 6.83 -3.41
CA ILE A 159 -15.66 7.27 -3.50
C ILE A 159 -16.56 6.57 -2.44
N TYR A 160 -16.21 5.34 -2.06
CA TYR A 160 -16.97 4.57 -1.09
C TYR A 160 -16.70 4.97 0.38
N GLU A 161 -15.77 5.85 0.63
CA GLU A 161 -15.52 6.42 1.96
C GLU A 161 -16.51 7.54 2.29
N GLU A 162 -16.98 8.25 1.27
CA GLU A 162 -17.89 9.40 1.43
C GLU A 162 -19.34 9.08 1.07
N ILE A 163 -19.58 8.16 0.13
CA ILE A 163 -20.92 7.85 -0.37
C ILE A 163 -21.74 7.08 0.65
N ARG A 164 -22.97 7.52 0.90
CA ARG A 164 -23.88 6.85 1.80
C ARG A 164 -24.65 5.74 1.09
N ILE A 165 -25.07 4.73 1.84
CA ILE A 165 -25.83 3.59 1.29
C ILE A 165 -27.14 4.03 0.60
N GLU A 166 -27.78 5.11 1.06
CA GLU A 166 -28.99 5.67 0.47
C GLU A 166 -28.73 6.23 -0.93
N GLU A 167 -27.53 6.79 -1.17
CA GLU A 167 -27.13 7.30 -2.49
C GLU A 167 -26.84 6.14 -3.44
N ILE A 168 -26.22 5.06 -2.94
CA ILE A 168 -26.01 3.82 -3.72
C ILE A 168 -27.37 3.22 -4.11
N LYS A 169 -28.32 3.15 -3.19
CA LYS A 169 -29.68 2.67 -3.47
C LYS A 169 -30.33 3.50 -4.58
N LYS A 170 -30.31 4.84 -4.48
CA LYS A 170 -30.87 5.73 -5.51
C LYS A 170 -30.24 5.51 -6.88
N LYS A 171 -28.91 5.27 -6.96
CA LYS A 171 -28.21 5.02 -8.21
C LYS A 171 -28.70 3.74 -8.91
N HIS A 172 -29.18 2.75 -8.17
CA HIS A 172 -29.63 1.44 -8.69
C HIS A 172 -31.16 1.25 -8.66
N GLN A 173 -31.92 2.21 -8.18
CA GLN A 173 -33.36 2.25 -8.38
C GLN A 173 -33.64 2.78 -9.78
N LYS A 174 -33.92 1.84 -10.71
CA LYS A 174 -34.50 2.12 -12.05
C LYS A 174 -36.02 2.05 -11.96
#